data_376b21290398c0ae479f0d389612426f
#
_entry.id   376b21290398c0ae479f0d389612426f
#
_cell.length_a   1.000
_cell.length_b   1.000
_cell.length_c   1.000
_cell.angle_alpha   90.00
_cell.angle_beta   90.00
_cell.angle_gamma   90.00
#
_symmetry.space_group_name_H-M   'P 1'
#
loop_
_entity.id
_entity.type
_entity.pdbx_description
1 polymer ?
#
loop_
_entity_poly.entity_id
_entity_poly.type
_entity_poly.pdbx_seq_one_letter_code
_entity_poly.pdbx_strand_id
1 'polypeptide(L)'
;MSHLTADDTPAVLSAPAAKPRRMVGRVRLRTILIIRWIAVAGQALTILVVHYVLGFPMQIGWAGAAVAALAAVTLATQVRRPQSERLTDRESALYFAFDILQLAVLLYLTGGLNNPFSVLVLAPVTVSAAALSYRSTLSLAGLATACVVLLGFQHQPLPWPQGEFEIPDIFVAAFAIALILAVIFLTFYVYRVAQESRRLSDALAAAQAALDREQRVSSLGALAAAAAHELGSPLGTISLVAKELARDLPSDSPHRSDADLLVGQSERCREILAELSRKPDQSKDHFNVLPAGLLVELAAAPHARPHVALRIEFAPDPSEPRDPVLPRRPEIMHGLGNLLQNAIEFAREEVKVVIAWTRAELVRK
;
A
#
# COMPACT_ATOMS: atom_id res chain seq x y z
N MET A 1 -51.90 -2.49 -30.38
CA MET A 1 -50.98 -1.41 -30.83
C MET A 1 -50.22 -0.91 -29.62
N SER A 2 -48.98 -0.78 -29.84
CA SER A 2 -47.88 -0.17 -29.08
C SER A 2 -47.13 -1.05 -28.10
N HIS A 3 -45.96 -1.32 -28.59
CA HIS A 3 -44.71 -1.87 -28.06
C HIS A 3 -44.33 -1.36 -26.69
N LEU A 4 -43.92 -2.26 -25.78
CA LEU A 4 -43.02 -1.99 -24.70
C LEU A 4 -41.80 -2.91 -24.87
N THR A 5 -40.72 -2.30 -25.29
CA THR A 5 -39.40 -2.88 -25.47
C THR A 5 -38.77 -3.17 -24.10
N ALA A 6 -38.32 -4.40 -23.97
CA ALA A 6 -37.36 -4.81 -22.97
C ALA A 6 -36.00 -4.14 -23.26
N ASP A 7 -35.36 -3.63 -22.28
CA ASP A 7 -33.94 -3.77 -22.02
C ASP A 7 -33.42 -2.56 -21.20
N ASP A 8 -33.31 -2.74 -19.90
CA ASP A 8 -32.46 -1.90 -19.08
C ASP A 8 -31.99 -2.73 -17.87
N THR A 9 -31.05 -3.62 -18.15
CA THR A 9 -30.22 -4.21 -17.10
C THR A 9 -29.03 -3.26 -16.87
N PRO A 10 -28.88 -2.63 -15.70
CA PRO A 10 -27.68 -1.83 -15.45
C PRO A 10 -26.47 -2.75 -15.36
N ALA A 11 -25.60 -2.65 -16.35
CA ALA A 11 -24.25 -3.22 -16.31
C ALA A 11 -23.51 -2.65 -15.11
N VAL A 12 -23.33 -3.46 -14.07
CA VAL A 12 -22.38 -3.17 -12.99
C VAL A 12 -20.97 -3.22 -13.58
N LEU A 13 -20.54 -2.08 -14.11
CA LEU A 13 -19.17 -1.84 -14.48
C LEU A 13 -18.29 -1.99 -13.22
N SER A 14 -17.64 -3.14 -13.10
CA SER A 14 -16.53 -3.34 -12.18
C SER A 14 -15.41 -2.36 -12.56
N ALA A 15 -15.34 -1.22 -11.87
CA ALA A 15 -14.23 -0.31 -11.98
C ALA A 15 -12.93 -1.07 -11.67
N PRO A 16 -11.89 -1.01 -12.52
CA PRO A 16 -10.62 -1.65 -12.24
C PRO A 16 -10.08 -1.05 -10.95
N ALA A 17 -9.78 -1.92 -9.98
CA ALA A 17 -9.17 -1.54 -8.71
C ALA A 17 -7.94 -0.67 -9.01
N ALA A 18 -8.04 0.62 -8.72
CA ALA A 18 -6.95 1.56 -8.88
C ALA A 18 -5.76 1.03 -8.08
N LYS A 19 -4.69 0.60 -8.76
CA LYS A 19 -3.43 0.24 -8.12
C LYS A 19 -3.06 1.38 -7.17
N PRO A 20 -2.81 1.12 -5.88
CA PRO A 20 -2.42 2.17 -4.96
C PRO A 20 -1.17 2.83 -5.53
N ARG A 21 -1.30 4.09 -5.99
CA ARG A 21 -0.16 4.92 -6.37
C ARG A 21 0.72 4.98 -5.13
N ARG A 22 1.82 4.23 -5.14
CA ARG A 22 2.86 4.32 -4.12
C ARG A 22 3.22 5.80 -3.96
N MET A 23 2.76 6.40 -2.89
CA MET A 23 3.08 7.78 -2.53
C MET A 23 4.50 7.80 -1.94
N VAL A 24 5.49 7.44 -2.78
CA VAL A 24 6.89 7.54 -2.44
C VAL A 24 7.23 9.02 -2.30
N GLY A 25 7.60 9.43 -1.09
CA GLY A 25 8.35 10.66 -0.86
C GLY A 25 7.58 11.96 -0.95
N ARG A 26 6.41 12.08 -0.31
CA ARG A 26 5.79 13.41 -0.13
C ARG A 26 6.14 13.97 1.24
N VAL A 27 7.13 14.83 1.27
CA VAL A 27 7.50 15.61 2.48
C VAL A 27 6.38 16.60 2.75
N ARG A 28 5.95 16.72 4.01
CA ARG A 28 5.02 17.77 4.41
C ARG A 28 5.71 19.12 4.32
N LEU A 29 5.11 20.06 3.61
CA LEU A 29 5.64 21.42 3.48
C LEU A 29 5.98 22.05 4.82
N ARG A 30 5.12 21.84 5.85
CA ARG A 30 5.35 22.31 7.22
C ARG A 30 6.70 21.89 7.79
N THR A 31 7.15 20.65 7.55
CA THR A 31 8.44 20.17 8.06
C THR A 31 9.61 20.91 7.42
N ILE A 32 9.57 21.14 6.10
CA ILE A 32 10.59 21.91 5.39
C ILE A 32 10.62 23.35 5.90
N LEU A 33 9.47 24.00 6.05
CA LEU A 33 9.38 25.37 6.55
C LEU A 33 9.96 25.52 7.96
N ILE A 34 9.67 24.60 8.88
CA ILE A 34 10.23 24.63 10.24
C ILE A 34 11.75 24.54 10.21
N ILE A 35 12.32 23.58 9.44
CA ILE A 35 13.77 23.40 9.34
C ILE A 35 14.42 24.67 8.74
N ARG A 36 13.82 25.28 7.74
CA ARG A 36 14.32 26.51 7.12
C ARG A 36 14.27 27.70 8.06
N TRP A 37 13.19 27.88 8.84
CA TRP A 37 13.15 28.94 9.86
C TRP A 37 14.19 28.78 10.94
N ILE A 38 14.47 27.53 11.37
CA ILE A 38 15.59 27.22 12.29
C ILE A 38 16.92 27.61 11.65
N ALA A 39 17.12 27.28 10.36
CA ALA A 39 18.33 27.65 9.64
C ALA A 39 18.48 29.17 9.50
N VAL A 40 17.42 29.91 9.13
CA VAL A 40 17.41 31.38 9.06
C VAL A 40 17.77 31.98 10.42
N ALA A 41 17.15 31.54 11.50
CA ALA A 41 17.40 32.06 12.85
C ALA A 41 18.83 31.75 13.29
N GLY A 42 19.33 30.52 13.06
CA GLY A 42 20.70 30.13 13.40
C GLY A 42 21.75 30.92 12.62
N GLN A 43 21.58 31.05 11.29
CA GLN A 43 22.51 31.84 10.46
C GLN A 43 22.50 33.33 10.82
N ALA A 44 21.31 33.93 11.02
CA ALA A 44 21.19 35.33 11.43
C ALA A 44 21.84 35.57 12.81
N LEU A 45 21.56 34.70 13.80
CA LEU A 45 22.18 34.81 15.12
C LEU A 45 23.71 34.68 15.04
N THR A 46 24.20 33.72 14.25
CA THR A 46 25.66 33.53 14.08
C THR A 46 26.30 34.77 13.48
N ILE A 47 25.76 35.35 12.41
CA ILE A 47 26.27 36.57 11.78
C ILE A 47 26.31 37.72 12.78
N LEU A 48 25.21 37.93 13.54
CA LEU A 48 25.13 38.99 14.55
C LEU A 48 26.15 38.81 15.66
N VAL A 49 26.30 37.60 16.20
CA VAL A 49 27.26 37.30 17.26
C VAL A 49 28.69 37.49 16.75
N VAL A 50 29.04 36.95 15.57
CA VAL A 50 30.37 37.03 15.01
C VAL A 50 30.76 38.49 14.72
N HIS A 51 29.82 39.31 14.19
CA HIS A 51 30.11 40.69 13.85
C HIS A 51 30.10 41.62 15.06
N TYR A 52 29.06 41.61 15.90
CA TYR A 52 28.90 42.59 16.98
C TYR A 52 29.50 42.16 18.30
N VAL A 53 29.54 40.88 18.63
CA VAL A 53 30.08 40.38 19.93
C VAL A 53 31.54 40.01 19.80
N LEU A 54 31.92 39.29 18.72
CA LEU A 54 33.32 38.86 18.51
C LEU A 54 34.15 39.89 17.73
N GLY A 55 33.52 40.92 17.11
CA GLY A 55 34.20 42.01 16.43
C GLY A 55 34.88 41.64 15.10
N PHE A 56 34.43 40.57 14.44
CA PHE A 56 35.00 40.14 13.17
C PHE A 56 34.59 41.10 12.02
N PRO A 57 35.54 41.60 11.21
CA PRO A 57 35.27 42.55 10.13
C PRO A 57 34.68 41.85 8.88
N MET A 58 33.50 41.28 9.02
CA MET A 58 32.81 40.57 7.91
C MET A 58 31.96 41.53 7.07
N GLN A 59 31.75 41.17 5.79
CA GLN A 59 30.83 41.86 4.89
C GLN A 59 29.36 41.58 5.23
N ILE A 60 28.86 42.18 6.33
CA ILE A 60 27.53 41.89 6.90
C ILE A 60 26.39 42.12 5.87
N GLY A 61 26.58 43.08 4.92
CA GLY A 61 25.57 43.33 3.90
C GLY A 61 25.32 42.14 2.99
N TRP A 62 26.36 41.54 2.45
CA TRP A 62 26.25 40.39 1.55
C TRP A 62 25.86 39.10 2.31
N ALA A 63 26.45 38.89 3.47
CA ALA A 63 26.06 37.74 4.33
C ALA A 63 24.61 37.84 4.77
N GLY A 64 24.17 39.04 5.19
CA GLY A 64 22.78 39.33 5.53
C GLY A 64 21.81 39.15 4.35
N ALA A 65 22.23 39.59 3.13
CA ALA A 65 21.44 39.38 1.93
C ALA A 65 21.23 37.89 1.60
N ALA A 66 22.26 37.06 1.79
CA ALA A 66 22.14 35.62 1.57
C ALA A 66 21.12 34.97 2.55
N VAL A 67 21.12 35.38 3.83
CA VAL A 67 20.14 34.90 4.82
C VAL A 67 18.76 35.48 4.55
N ALA A 68 18.66 36.75 4.13
CA ALA A 68 17.40 37.39 3.75
C ALA A 68 16.76 36.72 2.52
N ALA A 69 17.56 36.25 1.55
CA ALA A 69 17.07 35.47 0.42
C ALA A 69 16.44 34.14 0.87
N LEU A 70 17.06 33.43 1.82
CA LEU A 70 16.48 32.21 2.39
C LEU A 70 15.17 32.50 3.13
N ALA A 71 15.12 33.57 3.92
CA ALA A 71 13.93 34.00 4.65
C ALA A 71 12.80 34.41 3.67
N ALA A 72 13.11 35.17 2.62
CA ALA A 72 12.16 35.60 1.61
C ALA A 72 11.52 34.43 0.84
N VAL A 73 12.33 33.46 0.38
CA VAL A 73 11.83 32.25 -0.27
C VAL A 73 10.97 31.44 0.67
N THR A 74 11.37 31.32 1.95
CA THR A 74 10.61 30.58 2.97
C THR A 74 9.27 31.26 3.24
N LEU A 75 9.25 32.58 3.42
CA LEU A 75 8.03 33.36 3.64
C LEU A 75 7.11 33.33 2.40
N ALA A 76 7.66 33.52 1.21
CA ALA A 76 6.89 33.45 -0.04
C ALA A 76 6.23 32.08 -0.22
N THR A 77 6.95 31.01 0.12
CA THR A 77 6.39 29.64 0.09
C THR A 77 5.27 29.47 1.11
N GLN A 78 5.46 29.97 2.32
CA GLN A 78 4.49 29.88 3.42
C GLN A 78 3.19 30.63 3.11
N VAL A 79 3.29 31.80 2.44
CA VAL A 79 2.12 32.61 2.06
C VAL A 79 1.37 32.04 0.87
N ARG A 80 2.10 31.48 -0.12
CA ARG A 80 1.51 31.03 -1.38
C ARG A 80 0.93 29.62 -1.33
N ARG A 81 1.35 28.79 -0.37
CA ARG A 81 0.96 27.37 -0.31
C ARG A 81 0.41 26.98 1.06
N PRO A 82 -0.67 26.19 1.14
CA PRO A 82 -1.19 25.70 2.40
C PRO A 82 -0.17 24.75 3.06
N GLN A 83 0.04 24.90 4.36
CA GLN A 83 1.03 24.11 5.12
C GLN A 83 0.72 22.59 5.16
N SER A 84 -0.51 22.21 4.87
CA SER A 84 -0.96 20.81 4.76
C SER A 84 -0.56 20.16 3.45
N GLU A 85 -0.09 20.93 2.47
CA GLU A 85 0.30 20.43 1.15
C GLU A 85 1.51 19.49 1.26
N ARG A 86 1.48 18.44 0.44
CA ARG A 86 2.59 17.51 0.28
C ARG A 86 3.31 17.83 -1.02
N LEU A 87 4.57 18.18 -0.92
CA LEU A 87 5.40 18.50 -2.07
C LEU A 87 5.75 17.24 -2.87
N THR A 88 5.92 17.42 -4.16
CA THR A 88 6.48 16.39 -5.03
C THR A 88 7.98 16.22 -4.74
N ASP A 89 8.54 15.06 -5.13
CA ASP A 89 9.98 14.78 -4.96
C ASP A 89 10.86 15.85 -5.63
N ARG A 90 10.49 16.28 -6.85
CA ARG A 90 11.22 17.33 -7.60
C ARG A 90 11.14 18.69 -6.93
N GLU A 91 9.97 19.11 -6.47
CA GLU A 91 9.83 20.40 -5.77
C GLU A 91 10.65 20.41 -4.48
N SER A 92 10.60 19.34 -3.69
CA SER A 92 11.40 19.20 -2.47
C SER A 92 12.90 19.24 -2.78
N ALA A 93 13.34 18.55 -3.85
CA ALA A 93 14.72 18.58 -4.28
C ALA A 93 15.19 20.00 -4.67
N LEU A 94 14.35 20.80 -5.34
CA LEU A 94 14.67 22.18 -5.67
C LEU A 94 14.82 23.06 -4.41
N TYR A 95 13.99 22.84 -3.40
CA TYR A 95 14.14 23.55 -2.13
C TYR A 95 15.47 23.21 -1.43
N PHE A 96 15.84 21.93 -1.36
CA PHE A 96 17.11 21.54 -0.77
C PHE A 96 18.33 21.95 -1.60
N ALA A 97 18.21 21.96 -2.94
CA ALA A 97 19.26 22.50 -3.81
C ALA A 97 19.49 23.99 -3.55
N PHE A 98 18.40 24.77 -3.41
CA PHE A 98 18.49 26.18 -3.04
C PHE A 98 19.16 26.35 -1.66
N ASP A 99 18.82 25.53 -0.67
CA ASP A 99 19.42 25.59 0.67
C ASP A 99 20.92 25.29 0.63
N ILE A 100 21.36 24.28 -0.15
CA ILE A 100 22.79 23.97 -0.35
C ILE A 100 23.52 25.14 -1.01
N LEU A 101 22.95 25.70 -2.09
CA LEU A 101 23.56 26.81 -2.81
C LEU A 101 23.63 28.08 -1.98
N GLN A 102 22.57 28.42 -1.26
CA GLN A 102 22.52 29.59 -0.38
C GLN A 102 23.58 29.46 0.74
N LEU A 103 23.71 28.27 1.35
CA LEU A 103 24.72 28.03 2.37
C LEU A 103 26.13 28.09 1.77
N ALA A 104 26.34 27.55 0.56
CA ALA A 104 27.63 27.65 -0.14
C ALA A 104 28.02 29.09 -0.43
N VAL A 105 27.07 29.94 -0.84
CA VAL A 105 27.30 31.38 -1.03
C VAL A 105 27.68 32.06 0.30
N LEU A 106 26.97 31.73 1.39
CA LEU A 106 27.28 32.28 2.70
C LEU A 106 28.70 31.87 3.15
N LEU A 107 29.07 30.61 2.96
CA LEU A 107 30.40 30.10 3.27
C LEU A 107 31.47 30.74 2.39
N TYR A 108 31.22 30.92 1.09
CA TYR A 108 32.12 31.61 0.18
C TYR A 108 32.45 33.02 0.68
N LEU A 109 31.47 33.76 1.20
CA LEU A 109 31.63 35.12 1.72
C LEU A 109 32.31 35.17 3.11
N THR A 110 32.40 34.04 3.81
CA THR A 110 32.82 34.00 5.22
C THR A 110 34.03 33.07 5.49
N GLY A 111 34.81 32.75 4.47
CA GLY A 111 36.06 32.02 4.62
C GLY A 111 36.10 30.60 4.06
N GLY A 112 35.07 30.21 3.27
CA GLY A 112 35.03 28.91 2.60
C GLY A 112 35.08 27.73 3.56
N LEU A 113 36.03 26.81 3.32
CA LEU A 113 36.26 25.66 4.19
C LEU A 113 37.06 26.01 5.46
N ASN A 114 37.67 27.20 5.52
CA ASN A 114 38.32 27.72 6.73
C ASN A 114 37.25 28.15 7.77
N ASN A 115 36.00 28.30 7.37
CA ASN A 115 34.90 28.60 8.25
C ASN A 115 34.46 27.31 8.98
N PRO A 116 34.46 27.25 10.32
CA PRO A 116 34.03 26.05 11.06
C PRO A 116 32.57 25.63 10.81
N PHE A 117 31.73 26.55 10.35
CA PHE A 117 30.34 26.26 10.01
C PHE A 117 30.18 25.56 8.65
N SER A 118 31.24 25.31 7.90
CA SER A 118 31.23 24.53 6.66
C SER A 118 30.64 23.10 6.85
N VAL A 119 30.74 22.52 8.04
CA VAL A 119 30.14 21.26 8.43
C VAL A 119 28.60 21.27 8.27
N LEU A 120 27.94 22.44 8.30
CA LEU A 120 26.51 22.58 8.13
C LEU A 120 26.01 22.22 6.73
N VAL A 121 26.90 22.08 5.74
CA VAL A 121 26.56 21.55 4.39
C VAL A 121 25.97 20.13 4.50
N LEU A 122 26.31 19.38 5.54
CA LEU A 122 25.77 18.04 5.78
C LEU A 122 24.25 18.06 6.08
N ALA A 123 23.72 19.15 6.68
CA ALA A 123 22.34 19.20 7.16
C ALA A 123 21.29 19.06 6.04
N PRO A 124 21.28 19.88 4.97
CA PRO A 124 20.30 19.73 3.90
C PRO A 124 20.43 18.39 3.15
N VAL A 125 21.65 17.84 3.05
CA VAL A 125 21.90 16.55 2.41
C VAL A 125 21.32 15.40 3.22
N THR A 126 21.56 15.36 4.54
CA THR A 126 21.03 14.32 5.43
C THR A 126 19.51 14.34 5.49
N VAL A 127 18.89 15.53 5.56
CA VAL A 127 17.42 15.67 5.54
C VAL A 127 16.85 15.19 4.21
N SER A 128 17.50 15.53 3.08
CA SER A 128 17.08 15.06 1.76
C SER A 128 17.15 13.54 1.64
N ALA A 129 18.21 12.91 2.17
CA ALA A 129 18.37 11.45 2.17
C ALA A 129 17.28 10.72 2.96
N ALA A 130 16.79 11.33 4.05
CA ALA A 130 15.68 10.79 4.83
C ALA A 130 14.32 10.92 4.12
N ALA A 131 14.17 11.92 3.23
CA ALA A 131 12.86 12.37 2.75
C ALA A 131 12.59 12.05 1.27
N LEU A 132 13.63 12.06 0.41
CA LEU A 132 13.49 12.04 -1.05
C LEU A 132 13.77 10.67 -1.67
N SER A 133 13.57 10.61 -2.99
CA SER A 133 13.95 9.45 -3.80
C SER A 133 15.47 9.32 -3.93
N TYR A 134 15.95 8.12 -4.25
CA TYR A 134 17.38 7.86 -4.45
C TYR A 134 18.04 8.80 -5.48
N ARG A 135 17.36 9.07 -6.60
CA ARG A 135 17.89 9.92 -7.67
C ARG A 135 18.04 11.38 -7.20
N SER A 136 17.01 11.92 -6.54
CA SER A 136 17.04 13.28 -6.01
C SER A 136 18.08 13.43 -4.91
N THR A 137 18.18 12.46 -4.02
CA THR A 137 19.19 12.43 -2.95
C THR A 137 20.60 12.39 -3.53
N LEU A 138 20.86 11.54 -4.52
CA LEU A 138 22.17 11.42 -5.16
C LEU A 138 22.57 12.72 -5.88
N SER A 139 21.62 13.37 -6.58
CA SER A 139 21.90 14.64 -7.25
C SER A 139 22.23 15.76 -6.25
N LEU A 140 21.55 15.80 -5.09
CA LEU A 140 21.83 16.78 -4.03
C LEU A 140 23.15 16.52 -3.34
N ALA A 141 23.50 15.25 -3.09
CA ALA A 141 24.81 14.87 -2.58
C ALA A 141 25.94 15.26 -3.54
N GLY A 142 25.73 15.06 -4.86
CA GLY A 142 26.65 15.51 -5.90
C GLY A 142 26.80 17.03 -5.92
N LEU A 143 25.68 17.79 -5.79
CA LEU A 143 25.69 19.23 -5.69
C LEU A 143 26.49 19.72 -4.46
N ALA A 144 26.23 19.15 -3.29
CA ALA A 144 26.93 19.48 -2.05
C ALA A 144 28.44 19.18 -2.17
N THR A 145 28.80 18.02 -2.74
CA THR A 145 30.22 17.67 -3.00
C THR A 145 30.87 18.68 -3.95
N ALA A 146 30.21 19.07 -5.02
CA ALA A 146 30.69 20.09 -5.94
C ALA A 146 30.90 21.46 -5.23
N CYS A 147 29.96 21.86 -4.38
CA CYS A 147 30.11 23.07 -3.56
C CYS A 147 31.30 22.97 -2.60
N VAL A 148 31.50 21.84 -1.93
CA VAL A 148 32.67 21.64 -1.03
C VAL A 148 33.98 21.74 -1.81
N VAL A 149 34.07 21.10 -2.97
CA VAL A 149 35.25 21.18 -3.83
C VAL A 149 35.50 22.64 -4.27
N LEU A 150 34.47 23.32 -4.76
CA LEU A 150 34.58 24.72 -5.19
C LEU A 150 35.04 25.64 -4.06
N LEU A 151 34.45 25.48 -2.86
CA LEU A 151 34.84 26.26 -1.65
C LEU A 151 36.26 25.98 -1.17
N GLY A 152 36.84 24.82 -1.50
CA GLY A 152 38.22 24.50 -1.22
C GLY A 152 39.21 25.28 -2.10
N PHE A 153 38.80 25.68 -3.32
CA PHE A 153 39.67 26.42 -4.25
C PHE A 153 39.35 27.93 -4.30
N GLN A 154 38.10 28.29 -4.09
CA GLN A 154 37.61 29.65 -4.25
C GLN A 154 36.74 30.07 -3.08
N HIS A 155 37.23 31.02 -2.30
CA HIS A 155 36.51 31.67 -1.21
C HIS A 155 37.11 33.03 -0.90
N GLN A 156 36.38 33.91 -0.22
CA GLN A 156 36.93 35.11 0.36
C GLN A 156 37.77 34.75 1.61
N PRO A 157 38.80 35.54 1.95
CA PRO A 157 39.55 35.28 3.16
C PRO A 157 38.67 35.30 4.41
N LEU A 158 39.00 34.47 5.39
CA LEU A 158 38.31 34.47 6.66
C LEU A 158 38.45 35.85 7.31
N PRO A 159 37.36 36.53 7.70
CA PRO A 159 37.46 37.86 8.33
C PRO A 159 38.02 37.76 9.74
N TRP A 160 39.32 37.75 9.86
CA TRP A 160 40.04 37.64 11.16
C TRP A 160 40.44 39.01 11.68
N PRO A 161 40.19 39.35 12.98
CA PRO A 161 40.46 40.71 13.51
C PRO A 161 41.93 41.10 13.58
N GLN A 162 42.85 40.14 13.65
CA GLN A 162 44.30 40.34 13.90
C GLN A 162 45.16 40.11 12.66
N GLY A 163 44.62 40.19 11.45
CA GLY A 163 45.31 39.94 10.18
C GLY A 163 44.87 38.67 9.48
N GLU A 164 45.64 38.16 8.52
CA GLU A 164 45.31 36.96 7.80
C GLU A 164 45.52 35.72 8.68
N PHE A 165 44.46 34.95 8.90
CA PHE A 165 44.53 33.64 9.52
C PHE A 165 44.71 32.60 8.44
N GLU A 166 45.91 32.16 8.22
CA GLU A 166 46.25 31.14 7.24
C GLU A 166 46.20 29.74 7.87
N ILE A 167 45.27 28.93 7.36
CA ILE A 167 45.26 27.49 7.66
C ILE A 167 46.09 26.79 6.58
N PRO A 168 47.02 25.87 6.93
CA PRO A 168 47.79 25.14 5.94
C PRO A 168 46.92 24.44 4.91
N ASP A 169 47.25 24.55 3.62
CA ASP A 169 46.47 23.95 2.51
C ASP A 169 46.20 22.47 2.69
N ILE A 170 47.20 21.75 3.26
CA ILE A 170 47.03 20.30 3.53
C ILE A 170 45.90 20.03 4.53
N PHE A 171 45.69 20.93 5.50
CA PHE A 171 44.61 20.80 6.48
C PHE A 171 43.27 21.08 5.82
N VAL A 172 43.18 22.10 4.98
CA VAL A 172 41.95 22.43 4.21
C VAL A 172 41.60 21.30 3.26
N ALA A 173 42.58 20.73 2.57
CA ALA A 173 42.39 19.58 1.69
C ALA A 173 41.89 18.34 2.45
N ALA A 174 42.54 18.04 3.61
CA ALA A 174 42.11 16.92 4.46
C ALA A 174 40.70 17.11 5.00
N PHE A 175 40.32 18.33 5.38
CA PHE A 175 38.98 18.67 5.84
C PHE A 175 37.95 18.57 4.73
N ALA A 176 38.28 19.01 3.50
CA ALA A 176 37.43 18.83 2.33
C ALA A 176 37.15 17.34 2.05
N ILE A 177 38.19 16.51 2.08
CA ILE A 177 38.04 15.05 1.91
C ILE A 177 37.17 14.47 3.03
N ALA A 178 37.35 14.87 4.27
CA ALA A 178 36.56 14.42 5.40
C ALA A 178 35.05 14.80 5.23
N LEU A 179 34.75 16.03 4.77
CA LEU A 179 33.40 16.47 4.47
C LEU A 179 32.78 15.67 3.33
N ILE A 180 33.52 15.40 2.25
CA ILE A 180 33.04 14.61 1.12
C ILE A 180 32.72 13.18 1.57
N LEU A 181 33.63 12.56 2.35
CA LEU A 181 33.38 11.23 2.92
C LEU A 181 32.15 11.24 3.84
N ALA A 182 31.98 12.28 4.65
CA ALA A 182 30.80 12.45 5.50
C ALA A 182 29.50 12.61 4.67
N VAL A 183 29.52 13.40 3.59
CA VAL A 183 28.39 13.51 2.65
C VAL A 183 28.01 12.14 2.10
N ILE A 184 28.98 11.38 1.58
CA ILE A 184 28.76 10.06 0.99
C ILE A 184 28.22 9.09 2.05
N PHE A 185 28.89 8.99 3.19
CA PHE A 185 28.52 8.07 4.26
C PHE A 185 27.13 8.37 4.84
N LEU A 186 26.89 9.64 5.23
CA LEU A 186 25.60 10.04 5.81
C LEU A 186 24.45 9.89 4.80
N THR A 187 24.69 10.25 3.54
CA THR A 187 23.68 10.07 2.48
C THR A 187 23.27 8.59 2.36
N PHE A 188 24.25 7.71 2.24
CA PHE A 188 24.00 6.26 2.14
C PHE A 188 23.32 5.71 3.39
N TYR A 189 23.89 6.01 4.57
CA TYR A 189 23.39 5.49 5.84
C TYR A 189 21.96 5.96 6.14
N VAL A 190 21.72 7.27 6.08
CA VAL A 190 20.41 7.85 6.38
C VAL A 190 19.35 7.36 5.37
N TYR A 191 19.73 7.28 4.08
CA TYR A 191 18.82 6.73 3.07
C TYR A 191 18.45 5.27 3.38
N ARG A 192 19.41 4.42 3.74
CA ARG A 192 19.18 3.02 4.10
C ARG A 192 18.26 2.88 5.32
N VAL A 193 18.56 3.64 6.39
CA VAL A 193 17.75 3.63 7.62
C VAL A 193 16.31 4.12 7.33
N ALA A 194 16.18 5.20 6.55
CA ALA A 194 14.85 5.71 6.16
C ALA A 194 14.06 4.70 5.33
N GLN A 195 14.71 3.96 4.42
CA GLN A 195 14.06 2.90 3.64
C GLN A 195 13.61 1.72 4.50
N GLU A 196 14.44 1.29 5.45
CA GLU A 196 14.10 0.21 6.37
C GLU A 196 12.92 0.60 7.27
N SER A 197 12.95 1.81 7.82
CA SER A 197 11.84 2.35 8.62
C SER A 197 10.51 2.38 7.84
N ARG A 198 10.56 2.78 6.56
CA ARG A 198 9.37 2.76 5.69
C ARG A 198 8.86 1.34 5.44
N ARG A 199 9.76 0.39 5.15
CA ARG A 199 9.38 -1.02 4.96
C ARG A 199 8.70 -1.62 6.18
N LEU A 200 9.25 -1.34 7.36
CA LEU A 200 8.66 -1.78 8.63
C LEU A 200 7.27 -1.16 8.85
N SER A 201 7.12 0.13 8.58
CA SER A 201 5.83 0.82 8.70
C SER A 201 4.78 0.25 7.74
N ASP A 202 5.17 -0.01 6.47
CA ASP A 202 4.28 -0.61 5.46
C ASP A 202 3.89 -2.04 5.85
N ALA A 203 4.84 -2.85 6.37
CA ALA A 203 4.57 -4.21 6.83
C ALA A 203 3.62 -4.23 8.04
N LEU A 204 3.82 -3.31 9.00
CA LEU A 204 2.93 -3.15 10.15
C LEU A 204 1.51 -2.75 9.71
N ALA A 205 1.39 -1.79 8.81
CA ALA A 205 0.09 -1.37 8.28
C ALA A 205 -0.63 -2.51 7.55
N ALA A 206 0.11 -3.33 6.77
CA ALA A 206 -0.44 -4.50 6.10
C ALA A 206 -0.90 -5.57 7.10
N ALA A 207 -0.11 -5.84 8.15
CA ALA A 207 -0.47 -6.79 9.20
C ALA A 207 -1.72 -6.35 9.97
N GLN A 208 -1.81 -5.06 10.34
CA GLN A 208 -3.00 -4.50 10.99
C GLN A 208 -4.25 -4.63 10.11
N ALA A 209 -4.14 -4.29 8.82
CA ALA A 209 -5.26 -4.44 7.89
C ALA A 209 -5.72 -5.90 7.73
N ALA A 210 -4.80 -6.86 7.78
CA ALA A 210 -5.12 -8.28 7.75
C ALA A 210 -5.85 -8.72 9.02
N LEU A 211 -5.39 -8.30 10.21
CA LEU A 211 -6.04 -8.58 11.48
C LEU A 211 -7.44 -7.96 11.58
N ASP A 212 -7.60 -6.72 11.13
CA ASP A 212 -8.91 -6.04 11.08
C ASP A 212 -9.90 -6.81 10.19
N ARG A 213 -9.40 -7.32 9.07
CA ARG A 213 -10.23 -8.13 8.16
C ARG A 213 -10.64 -9.46 8.82
N GLU A 214 -9.71 -10.13 9.47
CA GLU A 214 -9.98 -11.40 10.17
C GLU A 214 -10.99 -11.20 11.31
N GLN A 215 -10.83 -10.13 12.11
CA GLN A 215 -11.77 -9.76 13.15
C GLN A 215 -13.18 -9.50 12.62
N ARG A 216 -13.32 -8.78 11.51
CA ARG A 216 -14.62 -8.53 10.87
C ARG A 216 -15.29 -9.82 10.41
N VAL A 217 -14.53 -10.72 9.77
CA VAL A 217 -15.05 -12.03 9.33
C VAL A 217 -15.47 -12.87 10.54
N SER A 218 -14.67 -12.90 11.60
CA SER A 218 -15.00 -13.63 12.84
C SER A 218 -16.25 -13.07 13.52
N SER A 219 -16.37 -11.74 13.60
CA SER A 219 -17.56 -11.08 14.18
C SER A 219 -18.83 -11.35 13.38
N LEU A 220 -18.74 -11.31 12.04
CA LEU A 220 -19.85 -11.67 11.14
C LEU A 220 -20.27 -13.12 11.32
N GLY A 221 -19.30 -14.03 11.46
CA GLY A 221 -19.58 -15.45 11.71
C GLY A 221 -20.28 -15.68 13.06
N ALA A 222 -19.88 -14.97 14.11
CA ALA A 222 -20.53 -15.05 15.41
C ALA A 222 -21.98 -14.50 15.38
N LEU A 223 -22.20 -13.36 14.70
CA LEU A 223 -23.53 -12.78 14.49
C LEU A 223 -24.43 -13.69 13.67
N ALA A 224 -23.89 -14.30 12.59
CA ALA A 224 -24.64 -15.23 11.76
C ALA A 224 -25.04 -16.49 12.54
N ALA A 225 -24.15 -17.03 13.37
CA ALA A 225 -24.46 -18.19 14.22
C ALA A 225 -25.54 -17.86 15.27
N ALA A 226 -25.47 -16.69 15.91
CA ALA A 226 -26.50 -16.25 16.83
C ALA A 226 -27.85 -16.03 16.14
N ALA A 227 -27.85 -15.37 14.98
CA ALA A 227 -29.06 -15.17 14.17
C ALA A 227 -29.66 -16.48 13.68
N ALA A 228 -28.85 -17.45 13.26
CA ALA A 228 -29.34 -18.77 12.86
C ALA A 228 -29.98 -19.55 14.01
N HIS A 229 -29.46 -19.42 15.24
CA HIS A 229 -30.06 -20.00 16.41
C HIS A 229 -31.41 -19.37 16.78
N GLU A 230 -31.47 -18.04 16.81
CA GLU A 230 -32.68 -17.27 17.12
C GLU A 230 -33.78 -17.41 16.08
N LEU A 231 -33.42 -17.47 14.79
CA LEU A 231 -34.36 -17.64 13.67
C LEU A 231 -34.75 -19.10 13.42
N GLY A 232 -33.91 -20.04 13.81
CA GLY A 232 -34.16 -21.47 13.64
C GLY A 232 -35.39 -21.97 14.41
N SER A 233 -35.65 -21.45 15.60
CA SER A 233 -36.80 -21.77 16.45
C SER A 233 -38.15 -21.34 15.79
N PRO A 234 -38.36 -20.04 15.42
CA PRO A 234 -39.60 -19.62 14.79
C PRO A 234 -39.83 -20.28 13.42
N LEU A 235 -38.79 -20.49 12.62
CA LEU A 235 -38.92 -21.20 11.34
C LEU A 235 -39.29 -22.67 11.54
N GLY A 236 -38.77 -23.30 12.62
CA GLY A 236 -39.22 -24.65 13.01
C GLY A 236 -40.70 -24.74 13.34
N THR A 237 -41.21 -23.75 14.07
CA THR A 237 -42.63 -23.65 14.42
C THR A 237 -43.50 -23.41 13.17
N ILE A 238 -43.08 -22.52 12.26
CA ILE A 238 -43.77 -22.26 11.01
C ILE A 238 -43.84 -23.53 10.14
N SER A 239 -42.69 -24.24 10.00
CA SER A 239 -42.63 -25.49 9.24
C SER A 239 -43.51 -26.56 9.84
N LEU A 240 -43.61 -26.67 11.17
CA LEU A 240 -44.45 -27.64 11.87
C LEU A 240 -45.93 -27.36 11.61
N VAL A 241 -46.38 -26.10 11.82
CA VAL A 241 -47.76 -25.69 11.60
C VAL A 241 -48.14 -25.83 10.13
N ALA A 242 -47.27 -25.49 9.20
CA ALA A 242 -47.52 -25.66 7.76
C ALA A 242 -47.63 -27.14 7.37
N LYS A 243 -46.85 -28.06 7.97
CA LYS A 243 -46.96 -29.51 7.77
C LYS A 243 -48.28 -30.08 8.31
N GLU A 244 -48.71 -29.63 9.48
CA GLU A 244 -50.01 -30.01 10.05
C GLU A 244 -51.15 -29.53 9.14
N LEU A 245 -51.11 -28.28 8.68
CA LEU A 245 -52.10 -27.70 7.79
C LEU A 245 -52.16 -28.47 6.46
N ALA A 246 -51.02 -28.81 5.86
CA ALA A 246 -50.95 -29.61 4.64
C ALA A 246 -51.50 -31.02 4.82
N ARG A 247 -51.41 -31.60 6.04
CA ARG A 247 -51.91 -32.93 6.37
C ARG A 247 -53.42 -32.93 6.58
N ASP A 248 -53.96 -31.87 7.20
CA ASP A 248 -55.38 -31.80 7.56
C ASP A 248 -56.25 -31.30 6.40
N LEU A 249 -55.70 -30.69 5.39
CA LEU A 249 -56.42 -30.23 4.22
C LEU A 249 -56.75 -31.40 3.24
N PRO A 250 -57.95 -31.45 2.69
CA PRO A 250 -58.30 -32.43 1.64
C PRO A 250 -57.38 -32.31 0.42
N SER A 251 -57.17 -33.42 -0.30
CA SER A 251 -56.25 -33.48 -1.45
C SER A 251 -56.65 -32.59 -2.62
N ASP A 252 -57.90 -32.22 -2.71
CA ASP A 252 -58.50 -31.35 -3.72
C ASP A 252 -58.64 -29.87 -3.30
N SER A 253 -58.16 -29.54 -2.08
CA SER A 253 -58.20 -28.18 -1.57
C SER A 253 -57.20 -27.27 -2.29
N PRO A 254 -57.60 -26.09 -2.78
CA PRO A 254 -56.66 -25.12 -3.38
C PRO A 254 -55.60 -24.61 -2.39
N HIS A 255 -55.90 -24.67 -1.07
CA HIS A 255 -54.97 -24.22 -0.02
C HIS A 255 -53.88 -25.26 0.36
N ARG A 256 -53.99 -26.46 -0.14
CA ARG A 256 -52.96 -27.49 0.10
C ARG A 256 -51.64 -27.13 -0.57
N SER A 257 -51.68 -26.64 -1.81
CA SER A 257 -50.50 -26.18 -2.52
C SER A 257 -49.79 -25.02 -1.81
N ASP A 258 -50.57 -24.14 -1.19
CA ASP A 258 -50.00 -23.01 -0.41
C ASP A 258 -49.29 -23.49 0.87
N ALA A 259 -49.88 -24.49 1.55
CA ALA A 259 -49.28 -25.11 2.73
C ALA A 259 -47.95 -25.84 2.37
N ASP A 260 -47.93 -26.60 1.27
CA ASP A 260 -46.73 -27.27 0.79
C ASP A 260 -45.62 -26.26 0.39
N LEU A 261 -46.00 -25.14 -0.21
CA LEU A 261 -45.07 -24.05 -0.52
C LEU A 261 -44.46 -23.43 0.74
N LEU A 262 -45.27 -23.20 1.78
CA LEU A 262 -44.80 -22.68 3.07
C LEU A 262 -43.79 -23.63 3.74
N VAL A 263 -44.03 -24.94 3.69
CA VAL A 263 -43.10 -25.97 4.17
C VAL A 263 -41.77 -25.85 3.44
N GLY A 264 -41.79 -25.84 2.11
CA GLY A 264 -40.58 -25.77 1.28
C GLY A 264 -39.79 -24.48 1.49
N GLN A 265 -40.45 -23.33 1.63
CA GLN A 265 -39.75 -22.06 1.90
C GLN A 265 -39.15 -22.01 3.31
N SER A 266 -39.83 -22.55 4.31
CA SER A 266 -39.30 -22.60 5.68
C SER A 266 -38.06 -23.50 5.79
N GLU A 267 -38.06 -24.63 5.09
CA GLU A 267 -36.92 -25.55 5.01
C GLU A 267 -35.73 -24.86 4.30
N ARG A 268 -35.97 -24.19 3.20
CA ARG A 268 -34.95 -23.44 2.45
C ARG A 268 -34.35 -22.31 3.27
N CYS A 269 -35.12 -21.55 4.04
CA CYS A 269 -34.63 -20.55 4.96
C CYS A 269 -33.71 -21.15 6.05
N ARG A 270 -34.06 -22.32 6.59
CA ARG A 270 -33.23 -23.05 7.55
C ARG A 270 -31.90 -23.51 6.96
N GLU A 271 -31.92 -23.99 5.72
CA GLU A 271 -30.70 -24.38 5.01
C GLU A 271 -29.75 -23.20 4.81
N ILE A 272 -30.27 -22.04 4.35
CA ILE A 272 -29.48 -20.81 4.17
C ILE A 272 -28.87 -20.35 5.50
N LEU A 273 -29.64 -20.36 6.60
CA LEU A 273 -29.15 -20.00 7.92
C LEU A 273 -28.09 -20.97 8.44
N ALA A 274 -28.26 -22.25 8.20
CA ALA A 274 -27.26 -23.27 8.56
C ALA A 274 -25.95 -23.10 7.77
N GLU A 275 -26.02 -22.71 6.52
CA GLU A 275 -24.86 -22.44 5.69
C GLU A 275 -24.13 -21.19 6.14
N LEU A 276 -24.84 -20.10 6.47
CA LEU A 276 -24.28 -18.85 7.00
C LEU A 276 -23.61 -19.04 8.39
N SER A 277 -24.09 -19.98 9.21
CA SER A 277 -23.54 -20.27 10.53
C SER A 277 -22.37 -21.25 10.51
N ARG A 278 -22.11 -21.93 9.41
CA ARG A 278 -20.94 -22.79 9.26
C ARG A 278 -19.68 -21.93 9.25
N LYS A 279 -18.93 -21.96 10.35
CA LYS A 279 -17.54 -21.46 10.33
C LYS A 279 -16.77 -22.28 9.29
N PRO A 280 -15.99 -21.66 8.41
CA PRO A 280 -15.01 -22.41 7.64
C PRO A 280 -14.05 -23.03 8.65
N ASP A 281 -14.17 -24.33 8.87
CA ASP A 281 -13.31 -25.08 9.78
C ASP A 281 -11.93 -25.21 9.15
N GLN A 282 -11.07 -24.19 9.39
CA GLN A 282 -9.70 -24.15 8.88
C GLN A 282 -8.76 -25.15 9.54
N SER A 283 -9.24 -25.92 10.51
CA SER A 283 -8.33 -26.68 11.38
C SER A 283 -8.26 -28.17 11.15
N LYS A 284 -8.98 -28.76 10.20
CA LYS A 284 -9.01 -30.23 10.05
C LYS A 284 -8.65 -30.83 8.70
N ASP A 285 -8.30 -30.05 7.69
CA ASP A 285 -8.07 -30.58 6.33
C ASP A 285 -6.61 -30.51 5.85
N HIS A 286 -5.67 -31.03 6.67
CA HIS A 286 -4.28 -31.20 6.21
C HIS A 286 -4.09 -32.39 5.23
N PHE A 287 -5.15 -33.13 4.86
CA PHE A 287 -5.07 -34.33 3.99
C PHE A 287 -6.11 -34.37 2.84
N ASN A 288 -6.72 -33.26 2.47
CA ASN A 288 -7.72 -33.29 1.41
C ASN A 288 -7.17 -32.76 0.06
N VAL A 289 -6.24 -33.55 -0.49
CA VAL A 289 -5.83 -33.39 -1.90
C VAL A 289 -6.45 -34.56 -2.65
N LEU A 290 -7.29 -34.30 -3.65
CA LEU A 290 -7.98 -35.33 -4.41
C LEU A 290 -7.62 -35.23 -5.90
N PRO A 291 -7.60 -36.37 -6.63
CA PRO A 291 -7.54 -36.34 -8.09
C PRO A 291 -8.66 -35.48 -8.67
N ALA A 292 -8.39 -34.74 -9.74
CA ALA A 292 -9.37 -33.82 -10.33
C ALA A 292 -10.66 -34.53 -10.75
N GLY A 293 -10.57 -35.76 -11.26
CA GLY A 293 -11.70 -36.58 -11.59
C GLY A 293 -12.63 -36.86 -10.41
N LEU A 294 -12.05 -37.30 -9.30
CA LEU A 294 -12.79 -37.59 -8.06
C LEU A 294 -13.43 -36.33 -7.46
N LEU A 295 -12.76 -35.18 -7.62
CA LEU A 295 -13.28 -33.90 -7.14
C LEU A 295 -14.51 -33.47 -7.91
N VAL A 296 -14.54 -33.69 -9.24
CA VAL A 296 -15.71 -33.46 -10.09
C VAL A 296 -16.86 -34.43 -9.75
N GLU A 297 -16.57 -35.71 -9.55
CA GLU A 297 -17.58 -36.70 -9.12
C GLU A 297 -18.24 -36.33 -7.79
N LEU A 298 -17.44 -35.95 -6.78
CA LEU A 298 -17.95 -35.53 -5.48
C LEU A 298 -18.77 -34.23 -5.56
N ALA A 299 -18.41 -33.30 -6.46
CA ALA A 299 -19.18 -32.08 -6.67
C ALA A 299 -20.50 -32.33 -7.43
N ALA A 300 -20.56 -33.33 -8.30
CA ALA A 300 -21.74 -33.69 -9.06
C ALA A 300 -22.75 -34.56 -8.26
N ALA A 301 -22.27 -35.35 -7.32
CA ALA A 301 -23.08 -36.33 -6.58
C ALA A 301 -24.37 -35.76 -5.94
N PRO A 302 -24.38 -34.55 -5.33
CA PRO A 302 -25.59 -33.96 -4.75
C PRO A 302 -26.63 -33.55 -5.79
N HIS A 303 -26.26 -33.41 -7.07
CA HIS A 303 -27.09 -32.89 -8.15
C HIS A 303 -27.49 -33.97 -9.17
N ALA A 304 -27.13 -35.23 -8.93
CA ALA A 304 -27.39 -36.34 -9.82
C ALA A 304 -28.92 -36.53 -10.05
N ARG A 305 -29.33 -36.65 -11.32
CA ARG A 305 -30.72 -36.94 -11.73
C ARG A 305 -30.78 -38.33 -12.40
N PRO A 306 -31.81 -39.16 -12.14
CA PRO A 306 -31.87 -40.52 -12.66
C PRO A 306 -31.89 -40.64 -14.18
N HIS A 307 -32.27 -39.57 -14.90
CA HIS A 307 -32.42 -39.55 -16.35
C HIS A 307 -31.28 -38.81 -17.07
N VAL A 308 -30.28 -38.29 -16.33
CA VAL A 308 -29.16 -37.57 -16.92
C VAL A 308 -27.85 -38.31 -16.57
N ALA A 309 -27.17 -38.83 -17.58
CA ALA A 309 -25.87 -39.48 -17.42
C ALA A 309 -24.76 -38.45 -17.31
N LEU A 310 -23.88 -38.60 -16.29
CA LEU A 310 -22.66 -37.80 -16.15
C LEU A 310 -21.50 -38.59 -16.75
N ARG A 311 -20.87 -38.07 -17.78
CA ARG A 311 -19.66 -38.66 -18.41
C ARG A 311 -18.45 -37.77 -18.21
N ILE A 312 -17.44 -38.30 -17.53
CA ILE A 312 -16.18 -37.60 -17.29
C ILE A 312 -15.13 -38.14 -18.26
N GLU A 313 -14.57 -37.28 -19.09
CA GLU A 313 -13.50 -37.61 -20.03
C GLU A 313 -12.22 -36.87 -19.61
N PHE A 314 -11.09 -37.56 -19.72
CA PHE A 314 -9.78 -36.99 -19.42
C PHE A 314 -9.03 -36.68 -20.73
N ALA A 315 -8.54 -35.46 -20.85
CA ALA A 315 -7.71 -35.01 -21.96
C ALA A 315 -6.34 -34.56 -21.41
N PRO A 316 -5.46 -35.52 -21.04
CA PRO A 316 -4.16 -35.22 -20.47
C PRO A 316 -3.21 -34.61 -21.51
N ASP A 317 -2.34 -33.71 -21.07
CA ASP A 317 -1.17 -33.31 -21.84
C ASP A 317 -0.24 -34.51 -22.02
N PRO A 318 0.26 -34.80 -23.24
CA PRO A 318 1.22 -35.87 -23.48
C PRO A 318 2.48 -35.83 -22.61
N SER A 319 2.86 -34.63 -22.18
CA SER A 319 4.00 -34.40 -21.28
C SER A 319 3.72 -34.68 -19.81
N GLU A 320 2.45 -34.79 -19.39
CA GLU A 320 2.05 -34.97 -18.01
C GLU A 320 0.77 -35.84 -17.88
N PRO A 321 0.90 -37.15 -18.09
CA PRO A 321 -0.25 -38.07 -18.20
C PRO A 321 -0.95 -38.38 -16.87
N ARG A 322 -0.43 -37.88 -15.74
CA ARG A 322 -1.03 -38.15 -14.42
C ARG A 322 -2.13 -37.15 -14.11
N ASP A 323 -3.26 -37.66 -13.57
CA ASP A 323 -4.38 -36.84 -13.11
C ASP A 323 -3.88 -35.85 -12.02
N PRO A 324 -4.06 -34.52 -12.21
CA PRO A 324 -3.62 -33.53 -11.26
C PRO A 324 -4.35 -33.66 -9.95
N VAL A 325 -3.60 -33.55 -8.87
CA VAL A 325 -4.12 -33.62 -7.51
C VAL A 325 -4.41 -32.20 -7.03
N LEU A 326 -5.66 -31.90 -6.70
CA LEU A 326 -6.12 -30.59 -6.30
C LEU A 326 -6.57 -30.56 -4.83
N PRO A 327 -6.36 -29.45 -4.10
CA PRO A 327 -6.88 -29.32 -2.76
C PRO A 327 -8.41 -29.22 -2.78
N ARG A 328 -9.08 -30.04 -1.93
CA ARG A 328 -10.54 -29.97 -1.72
C ARG A 328 -10.90 -28.73 -0.94
N ARG A 329 -10.89 -27.58 -1.61
CA ARG A 329 -11.31 -26.31 -1.01
C ARG A 329 -12.82 -26.13 -1.16
N PRO A 330 -13.51 -25.60 -0.13
CA PRO A 330 -14.96 -25.32 -0.20
C PRO A 330 -15.33 -24.44 -1.40
N GLU A 331 -14.49 -23.47 -1.76
CA GLU A 331 -14.71 -22.57 -2.88
C GLU A 331 -14.68 -23.31 -4.22
N ILE A 332 -13.77 -24.28 -4.38
CA ILE A 332 -13.66 -25.11 -5.59
C ILE A 332 -14.89 -26.05 -5.67
N MET A 333 -15.25 -26.69 -4.55
CA MET A 333 -16.40 -27.58 -4.51
C MET A 333 -17.70 -26.86 -4.80
N HIS A 334 -17.89 -25.66 -4.22
CA HIS A 334 -19.07 -24.84 -4.46
C HIS A 334 -19.13 -24.32 -5.91
N GLY A 335 -18.02 -23.84 -6.45
CA GLY A 335 -17.93 -23.39 -7.85
C GLY A 335 -18.23 -24.50 -8.85
N LEU A 336 -17.61 -25.68 -8.66
CA LEU A 336 -17.87 -26.86 -9.48
C LEU A 336 -19.30 -27.36 -9.32
N GLY A 337 -19.82 -27.40 -8.10
CA GLY A 337 -21.20 -27.81 -7.81
C GLY A 337 -22.22 -26.96 -8.54
N ASN A 338 -22.10 -25.63 -8.51
CA ASN A 338 -22.97 -24.71 -9.21
C ASN A 338 -22.93 -24.90 -10.73
N LEU A 339 -21.73 -25.10 -11.31
CA LEU A 339 -21.59 -25.35 -12.74
C LEU A 339 -22.23 -26.67 -13.15
N LEU A 340 -22.01 -27.73 -12.39
CA LEU A 340 -22.55 -29.07 -12.63
C LEU A 340 -24.04 -29.10 -12.40
N GLN A 341 -24.57 -28.45 -11.37
CA GLN A 341 -26.00 -28.29 -11.12
C GLN A 341 -26.67 -27.65 -12.32
N ASN A 342 -26.18 -26.51 -12.79
CA ASN A 342 -26.72 -25.83 -13.97
C ASN A 342 -26.67 -26.75 -15.22
N ALA A 343 -25.55 -27.44 -15.45
CA ALA A 343 -25.42 -28.33 -16.59
C ALA A 343 -26.43 -29.50 -16.53
N ILE A 344 -26.58 -30.14 -15.36
CA ILE A 344 -27.52 -31.27 -15.15
C ILE A 344 -28.99 -30.78 -15.22
N GLU A 345 -29.26 -29.55 -14.75
CA GLU A 345 -30.62 -28.99 -14.80
C GLU A 345 -31.15 -28.75 -16.21
N PHE A 346 -30.26 -28.33 -17.13
CA PHE A 346 -30.60 -28.04 -18.52
C PHE A 346 -30.34 -29.20 -19.48
N ALA A 347 -29.70 -30.29 -19.02
CA ALA A 347 -29.42 -31.46 -19.85
C ALA A 347 -30.67 -32.32 -20.05
N ARG A 348 -30.83 -32.89 -21.27
CA ARG A 348 -31.90 -33.82 -21.58
C ARG A 348 -31.55 -35.28 -21.30
N GLU A 349 -30.32 -35.69 -21.61
CA GLU A 349 -29.89 -37.10 -21.53
C GLU A 349 -28.48 -37.26 -20.92
N GLU A 350 -27.52 -36.41 -21.28
CA GLU A 350 -26.13 -36.56 -20.88
C GLU A 350 -25.46 -35.21 -20.63
N VAL A 351 -24.59 -35.17 -19.60
CA VAL A 351 -23.63 -34.07 -19.35
C VAL A 351 -22.23 -34.62 -19.49
N LYS A 352 -21.49 -34.08 -20.46
CA LYS A 352 -20.08 -34.42 -20.72
C LYS A 352 -19.16 -33.41 -20.08
N VAL A 353 -18.32 -33.84 -19.15
CA VAL A 353 -17.31 -33.02 -18.49
C VAL A 353 -15.94 -33.44 -19.00
N VAL A 354 -15.20 -32.53 -19.62
CA VAL A 354 -13.83 -32.77 -20.09
C VAL A 354 -12.86 -32.12 -19.17
N ILE A 355 -12.00 -32.90 -18.53
CA ILE A 355 -10.92 -32.43 -17.64
C ILE A 355 -9.63 -32.41 -18.47
N ALA A 356 -9.14 -31.19 -18.78
CA ALA A 356 -7.89 -30.97 -19.49
C ALA A 356 -6.90 -30.22 -18.59
N TRP A 357 -5.62 -30.60 -18.64
CA TRP A 357 -4.56 -29.90 -17.94
C TRP A 357 -3.32 -29.77 -18.82
N THR A 358 -2.61 -28.68 -18.64
CA THR A 358 -1.35 -28.37 -19.30
C THR A 358 -0.33 -27.97 -18.26
N ARG A 359 0.95 -28.17 -18.55
CA ARG A 359 2.03 -27.74 -17.67
C ARG A 359 2.02 -26.22 -17.53
N ALA A 360 1.59 -25.72 -16.39
CA ALA A 360 1.69 -24.29 -16.08
C ALA A 360 3.15 -23.96 -15.76
N GLU A 361 3.89 -23.38 -16.71
CA GLU A 361 5.16 -22.73 -16.41
C GLU A 361 4.87 -21.49 -15.55
N LEU A 362 5.25 -21.57 -14.28
CA LEU A 362 5.34 -20.39 -13.40
C LEU A 362 6.50 -19.53 -13.90
N VAL A 363 6.23 -18.65 -14.86
CA VAL A 363 7.14 -17.57 -15.22
C VAL A 363 7.15 -16.58 -14.06
N ARG A 364 8.15 -16.70 -13.19
CA ARG A 364 8.50 -15.63 -12.25
C ARG A 364 9.03 -14.46 -13.07
N LYS A 365 8.24 -13.41 -13.27
CA LYS A 365 8.72 -12.08 -13.61
C LYS A 365 8.92 -11.24 -12.35
#